data_9c0666d8c4f2f2b6ae00d6b08456c809
#
_entry.id   9c0666d8c4f2f2b6ae00d6b08456c809
#
_cell.length_a   1.000
_cell.length_b   1.000
_cell.length_c   1.000
_cell.angle_alpha   90.00
_cell.angle_beta   90.00
_cell.angle_gamma   90.00
#
_symmetry.space_group_name_H-M   'P 1'
#
loop_
_entity.id
_entity.type
_entity.pdbx_description
1 polymer ?
#
loop_
_entity_poly.entity_id
_entity_poly.type
_entity_poly.pdbx_seq_one_letter_code
_entity_poly.pdbx_strand_id
1 'polypeptide(L)'
;MPPKRKASIPANAASAKNYTDVSGDAPNKRSRIAKPLPKATSKDAPPVDSIAKNTENGAPGEAVKKEEEGFDHSRPEERAGIVDRRYYPAEMSNERCALYNQNEVPRPIEILNKTLEDTKDKRKAIREGKKGQHGDAVVHWFKRDLRIGDNTGLSEAAALAEKKGVGLIGVWFMSPQDWEAHLVSPPKCHFELRSVETLKKELEELNIPLYIETIPERKNVTKRLVELAEEWNAKNVFCNLEYEPDELRREERLVRMMLEKGINFEPHHDDCVVPPGSLKTGGGKQYAMYSPWFRSWVAHLHEHPHLMSERPMPQRNPPAFRKKFIQLFDSKVPDLPECKALTAEEKERFQQLWPAGEAAAMDRLERFLEEKVVKYKDTRNFPAMNSTARVSVHHAAGTLAARTSIRMARDVNSAKRLDGGKDGVKGWLGEVAWRDFYRHVLVHWPYVCMNKPFKFEYTNIEWEYNDAHFQAWTQGKTGYPIVDAAMRCLNHTGYMHNRLRMITASFLAKHLLLDWRLGEQYFITHLIDGDFASNNGGWGFSASTGVDPQPYFRIFNPWTQSERFDEQGEFIKLWLPELAEVEGAAIHNPYAAGGKAAQIAKAKGYPEPVVEHKFARERCLARYKAGIGRNTA
;
A
#
# COMPACT_ATOMS: atom_id res chain seq x y z
N MET A 1 -12.56 36.89 -5.13
CA MET A 1 -13.49 36.16 -6.00
C MET A 1 -13.15 36.47 -7.44
N PRO A 2 -12.58 35.54 -8.23
CA PRO A 2 -12.54 35.65 -9.68
C PRO A 2 -13.59 34.70 -10.30
N PRO A 3 -14.05 34.94 -11.56
CA PRO A 3 -15.27 34.36 -12.11
C PRO A 3 -15.08 32.97 -12.72
N LYS A 4 -16.12 32.15 -12.61
CA LYS A 4 -16.26 30.81 -13.19
C LYS A 4 -16.24 30.88 -14.72
N ARG A 5 -15.30 30.17 -15.35
CA ARG A 5 -15.35 29.83 -16.78
C ARG A 5 -15.91 28.41 -16.97
N LYS A 6 -17.03 28.30 -17.67
CA LYS A 6 -17.55 27.06 -18.21
C LYS A 6 -16.73 26.66 -19.44
N ALA A 7 -16.16 25.48 -19.45
CA ALA A 7 -15.61 24.86 -20.65
C ALA A 7 -16.50 23.69 -21.07
N SER A 8 -17.00 23.73 -22.29
CA SER A 8 -17.76 22.69 -22.95
C SER A 8 -16.82 21.60 -23.51
N ILE A 9 -17.12 20.34 -23.23
CA ILE A 9 -16.39 19.16 -23.73
C ILE A 9 -17.23 18.50 -24.84
N PRO A 10 -16.63 18.12 -26.00
CA PRO A 10 -17.37 17.44 -27.07
C PRO A 10 -17.61 15.95 -26.74
N ALA A 11 -18.78 15.48 -27.11
CA ALA A 11 -19.18 14.09 -26.99
C ALA A 11 -18.55 13.24 -28.11
N ASN A 12 -17.72 12.24 -27.71
CA ASN A 12 -17.62 10.94 -28.41
C ASN A 12 -16.59 10.07 -27.69
N ALA A 13 -17.06 9.18 -26.82
CA ALA A 13 -16.36 7.96 -26.41
C ALA A 13 -17.40 6.99 -25.82
N ALA A 14 -17.99 6.20 -26.68
CA ALA A 14 -18.87 5.09 -26.29
C ALA A 14 -18.00 3.88 -25.96
N SER A 15 -17.69 3.64 -24.70
CA SER A 15 -17.39 2.34 -24.06
C SER A 15 -16.94 2.44 -22.59
N ALA A 16 -16.66 3.64 -22.08
CA ALA A 16 -16.25 3.84 -20.67
C ALA A 16 -17.40 4.31 -19.75
N LYS A 17 -18.62 4.28 -20.21
CA LYS A 17 -19.78 4.88 -19.50
C LYS A 17 -20.33 4.11 -18.30
N ASN A 18 -19.88 2.91 -18.02
CA ASN A 18 -20.53 2.07 -16.98
C ASN A 18 -19.89 2.15 -15.59
N TYR A 19 -18.96 3.07 -15.34
CA TYR A 19 -18.39 3.26 -13.99
C TYR A 19 -18.73 4.61 -13.35
N THR A 20 -19.52 5.44 -14.04
CA THR A 20 -20.01 6.71 -13.49
C THR A 20 -21.53 6.75 -13.58
N ASP A 21 -22.16 6.99 -12.43
CA ASP A 21 -23.57 7.31 -12.22
C ASP A 21 -24.62 6.25 -12.54
N VAL A 22 -25.00 5.49 -11.50
CA VAL A 22 -26.36 4.99 -11.33
C VAL A 22 -26.95 5.71 -10.11
N SER A 23 -27.52 6.88 -10.32
CA SER A 23 -28.50 7.49 -9.42
C SER A 23 -29.88 7.06 -9.92
N GLY A 24 -30.41 6.00 -9.36
CA GLY A 24 -31.77 5.56 -9.57
C GLY A 24 -32.52 5.55 -8.24
N ASP A 25 -33.52 6.41 -8.13
CA ASP A 25 -34.45 6.49 -7.00
C ASP A 25 -35.10 5.12 -6.74
N ALA A 26 -34.89 4.56 -5.54
CA ALA A 26 -35.61 3.40 -5.06
C ALA A 26 -36.77 3.82 -4.13
N PRO A 27 -37.97 3.26 -4.31
CA PRO A 27 -39.13 3.65 -3.51
C PRO A 27 -39.06 3.13 -2.07
N ASN A 28 -39.39 4.00 -1.17
CA ASN A 28 -39.52 3.86 0.26
C ASN A 28 -40.44 2.68 0.67
N LYS A 29 -39.90 1.56 1.15
CA LYS A 29 -40.64 0.53 1.88
C LYS A 29 -40.14 0.45 3.32
N ARG A 30 -41.03 0.76 4.23
CA ARG A 30 -40.85 0.70 5.69
C ARG A 30 -40.31 -0.67 6.12
N SER A 31 -39.11 -0.69 6.70
CA SER A 31 -38.52 -1.86 7.33
C SER A 31 -39.13 -2.13 8.71
N ARG A 32 -39.56 -3.36 8.93
CA ARG A 32 -39.88 -3.90 10.25
C ARG A 32 -38.58 -4.05 11.06
N ILE A 33 -38.58 -3.49 12.26
CA ILE A 33 -37.51 -3.60 13.24
C ILE A 33 -37.38 -5.08 13.66
N ALA A 34 -36.26 -5.70 13.36
CA ALA A 34 -35.90 -7.02 13.89
C ALA A 34 -35.34 -6.86 15.31
N LYS A 35 -35.86 -7.62 16.26
CA LYS A 35 -35.40 -7.70 17.66
C LYS A 35 -33.96 -8.22 17.73
N PRO A 36 -33.15 -7.75 18.69
CA PRO A 36 -31.78 -8.26 18.87
C PRO A 36 -31.79 -9.68 19.40
N LEU A 37 -30.95 -10.54 18.83
CA LEU A 37 -30.66 -11.89 19.32
C LEU A 37 -29.92 -11.84 20.65
N PRO A 38 -30.20 -12.75 21.58
CA PRO A 38 -29.60 -12.77 22.91
C PRO A 38 -28.11 -13.11 22.87
N LYS A 39 -27.32 -12.49 23.74
CA LYS A 39 -25.90 -12.78 23.98
C LYS A 39 -25.76 -14.24 24.46
N ALA A 40 -25.04 -15.06 23.71
CA ALA A 40 -24.62 -16.38 24.14
C ALA A 40 -23.60 -16.25 25.28
N THR A 41 -23.96 -16.73 26.44
CA THR A 41 -23.08 -16.93 27.60
C THR A 41 -22.22 -18.17 27.38
N SER A 42 -20.95 -18.08 27.73
CA SER A 42 -19.90 -19.09 27.56
C SER A 42 -20.07 -20.27 28.53
N LYS A 43 -21.02 -21.15 28.30
CA LYS A 43 -21.19 -22.37 29.11
C LYS A 43 -21.81 -23.55 28.37
N ASP A 44 -21.53 -23.78 27.10
CA ASP A 44 -21.90 -25.02 26.43
C ASP A 44 -20.90 -25.34 25.32
N ALA A 45 -19.69 -25.74 25.70
CA ALA A 45 -18.80 -26.51 24.88
C ALA A 45 -18.72 -27.93 25.44
N PRO A 46 -19.01 -28.97 24.66
CA PRO A 46 -18.89 -30.35 25.14
C PRO A 46 -17.42 -30.72 25.34
N PRO A 47 -17.12 -31.61 26.32
CA PRO A 47 -15.76 -32.01 26.64
C PRO A 47 -15.10 -32.80 25.51
N VAL A 48 -13.80 -32.60 25.36
CA VAL A 48 -12.94 -33.06 24.24
C VAL A 48 -12.66 -34.57 24.22
N ASP A 49 -13.28 -35.37 25.09
CA ASP A 49 -12.87 -36.79 25.30
C ASP A 49 -13.76 -37.87 24.68
N SER A 50 -14.59 -37.57 23.68
CA SER A 50 -15.46 -38.62 23.11
C SER A 50 -15.35 -38.86 21.57
N ILE A 51 -14.26 -38.41 20.91
CA ILE A 51 -14.02 -38.71 19.49
C ILE A 51 -12.66 -39.44 19.32
N ALA A 52 -12.49 -40.50 20.03
CA ALA A 52 -11.38 -41.42 19.83
C ALA A 52 -11.82 -42.87 20.02
N LYS A 53 -12.77 -43.33 19.23
CA LYS A 53 -12.99 -44.77 18.94
C LYS A 53 -14.09 -44.89 17.90
N ASN A 54 -13.69 -44.93 16.63
CA ASN A 54 -14.32 -45.65 15.52
C ASN A 54 -13.74 -45.15 14.19
N THR A 55 -12.54 -45.61 13.87
CA THR A 55 -12.02 -45.66 12.50
C THR A 55 -11.04 -46.83 12.42
N GLU A 56 -11.55 -48.04 12.43
CA GLU A 56 -10.89 -49.14 11.75
C GLU A 56 -11.70 -49.41 10.47
N ASN A 57 -10.97 -49.34 9.34
CA ASN A 57 -11.27 -49.72 7.98
C ASN A 57 -11.50 -48.56 6.99
N GLY A 58 -10.39 -48.24 6.33
CA GLY A 58 -10.34 -47.38 5.17
C GLY A 58 -9.04 -46.56 5.15
N ALA A 59 -7.98 -47.14 4.65
CA ALA A 59 -6.68 -46.49 4.55
C ALA A 59 -6.75 -45.26 3.66
N PRO A 60 -6.49 -44.03 4.18
CA PRO A 60 -6.23 -42.85 3.35
C PRO A 60 -4.73 -42.78 3.05
N GLY A 61 -4.20 -43.84 2.42
CA GLY A 61 -2.75 -43.95 2.21
C GLY A 61 -2.29 -43.71 0.78
N GLU A 62 -3.12 -43.95 -0.22
CA GLU A 62 -2.63 -43.94 -1.62
C GLU A 62 -2.78 -42.59 -2.35
N ALA A 63 -3.77 -41.80 -2.06
CA ALA A 63 -3.91 -40.48 -2.70
C ALA A 63 -2.89 -39.44 -2.15
N VAL A 64 -2.62 -39.49 -0.84
CA VAL A 64 -1.60 -38.64 -0.21
C VAL A 64 -0.19 -39.01 -0.60
N LYS A 65 0.09 -40.33 -0.79
CA LYS A 65 1.43 -40.82 -1.20
C LYS A 65 1.77 -40.49 -2.65
N LYS A 66 0.81 -40.38 -3.55
CA LYS A 66 1.08 -40.00 -4.96
C LYS A 66 1.39 -38.52 -5.14
N GLU A 67 0.94 -37.61 -4.23
CA GLU A 67 1.33 -36.22 -4.24
C GLU A 67 2.70 -35.96 -3.57
N GLU A 68 3.18 -36.86 -2.72
CA GLU A 68 4.48 -36.73 -2.04
C GLU A 68 5.69 -37.05 -2.95
N GLU A 69 5.52 -37.82 -4.02
CA GLU A 69 6.62 -38.19 -4.92
C GLU A 69 7.13 -37.06 -5.83
N GLY A 70 6.48 -35.91 -5.87
CA GLY A 70 6.90 -34.73 -6.63
C GLY A 70 7.31 -33.51 -5.77
N PHE A 71 7.38 -33.67 -4.45
CA PHE A 71 7.66 -32.55 -3.56
C PHE A 71 9.18 -32.36 -3.40
N ASP A 72 9.70 -31.32 -4.06
CA ASP A 72 11.08 -30.89 -3.83
C ASP A 72 11.18 -30.16 -2.50
N HIS A 73 11.92 -30.70 -1.52
CA HIS A 73 12.16 -30.11 -0.20
C HIS A 73 13.37 -29.16 -0.15
N SER A 74 13.97 -28.78 -1.31
CA SER A 74 14.96 -27.73 -1.37
C SER A 74 14.32 -26.37 -1.02
N ARG A 75 15.10 -25.36 -0.77
CA ARG A 75 14.67 -24.04 -0.22
C ARG A 75 13.34 -23.53 -0.79
N PRO A 76 12.30 -23.29 0.05
CA PRO A 76 10.96 -22.85 -0.41
C PRO A 76 10.99 -21.58 -1.25
N GLU A 77 11.93 -20.69 -0.98
CA GLU A 77 12.09 -19.41 -1.62
C GLU A 77 12.61 -19.51 -3.07
N GLU A 78 13.49 -20.46 -3.35
CA GLU A 78 14.04 -20.69 -4.70
C GLU A 78 13.00 -21.33 -5.63
N ARG A 79 12.16 -22.22 -5.09
CA ARG A 79 11.09 -22.90 -5.85
C ARG A 79 9.95 -21.99 -6.27
N ALA A 80 9.61 -21.03 -5.40
CA ALA A 80 8.49 -20.16 -5.64
C ALA A 80 8.78 -19.04 -6.65
N GLY A 81 10.00 -18.92 -7.20
CA GLY A 81 10.39 -17.75 -7.97
C GLY A 81 10.25 -16.45 -7.15
N ILE A 82 10.33 -16.59 -5.82
CA ILE A 82 10.31 -15.47 -4.90
C ILE A 82 11.60 -14.71 -5.14
N VAL A 83 11.46 -13.51 -5.72
CA VAL A 83 12.60 -12.67 -6.03
C VAL A 83 13.32 -12.33 -4.74
N ASP A 84 14.56 -12.82 -4.60
CA ASP A 84 15.45 -12.34 -3.58
C ASP A 84 15.57 -10.85 -3.73
N ARG A 85 15.24 -10.12 -2.68
CA ARG A 85 15.42 -8.67 -2.67
C ARG A 85 16.90 -8.38 -2.60
N ARG A 86 17.54 -8.33 -3.78
CA ARG A 86 19.00 -8.23 -3.97
C ARG A 86 19.69 -7.11 -3.18
N TYR A 87 18.93 -6.14 -2.71
CA TYR A 87 19.42 -4.94 -2.03
C TYR A 87 19.24 -5.01 -0.51
N TYR A 88 18.63 -6.08 -0.01
CA TYR A 88 18.55 -6.41 1.41
C TYR A 88 19.58 -7.49 1.76
N PRO A 89 19.93 -7.69 3.04
CA PRO A 89 20.74 -8.84 3.42
C PRO A 89 20.12 -10.11 2.86
N ALA A 90 20.92 -10.88 2.10
CA ALA A 90 20.48 -12.05 1.34
C ALA A 90 19.78 -13.09 2.22
N GLU A 91 20.14 -13.18 3.49
CA GLU A 91 19.52 -14.09 4.44
C GLU A 91 19.31 -13.43 5.80
N MET A 92 18.07 -13.50 6.30
CA MET A 92 17.76 -13.16 7.66
C MET A 92 17.26 -14.40 8.38
N SER A 93 18.09 -14.98 9.23
CA SER A 93 17.73 -16.15 10.03
C SER A 93 16.69 -15.81 11.09
N ASN A 94 15.99 -16.82 11.61
CA ASN A 94 15.04 -16.61 12.70
C ASN A 94 15.73 -16.08 13.97
N GLU A 95 16.99 -16.49 14.22
CA GLU A 95 17.81 -15.99 15.33
C GLU A 95 18.06 -14.48 15.19
N ARG A 96 18.41 -14.01 13.99
CA ARG A 96 18.60 -12.57 13.75
C ARG A 96 17.28 -11.80 13.89
N CYS A 97 16.16 -12.36 13.46
CA CYS A 97 14.84 -11.78 13.71
C CYS A 97 14.53 -11.69 15.20
N ALA A 98 14.89 -12.71 15.99
CA ALA A 98 14.73 -12.71 17.44
C ALA A 98 15.55 -11.59 18.11
N LEU A 99 16.77 -11.30 17.62
CA LEU A 99 17.61 -10.19 18.13
C LEU A 99 16.92 -8.82 17.96
N TYR A 100 16.18 -8.59 16.86
CA TYR A 100 15.37 -7.38 16.72
C TYR A 100 14.24 -7.32 17.77
N ASN A 101 13.59 -8.44 18.06
CA ASN A 101 12.54 -8.53 19.08
C ASN A 101 13.08 -8.33 20.51
N GLN A 102 14.32 -8.73 20.75
CA GLN A 102 15.03 -8.55 22.04
C GLN A 102 15.68 -7.17 22.17
N ASN A 103 15.65 -6.35 21.11
CA ASN A 103 16.33 -5.06 21.01
C ASN A 103 17.88 -5.17 21.11
N GLU A 104 18.46 -6.27 20.73
CA GLU A 104 19.92 -6.50 20.74
C GLU A 104 20.60 -6.00 19.46
N VAL A 105 19.83 -5.75 18.39
CA VAL A 105 20.32 -5.19 17.13
C VAL A 105 19.60 -3.87 16.86
N PRO A 106 20.35 -2.77 16.62
CA PRO A 106 19.74 -1.47 16.32
C PRO A 106 19.03 -1.49 14.96
N ARG A 107 17.87 -0.88 14.89
CA ARG A 107 17.09 -0.74 13.66
C ARG A 107 17.66 0.34 12.75
N PRO A 108 17.46 0.28 11.43
CA PRO A 108 17.92 1.32 10.51
C PRO A 108 17.50 2.74 10.93
N ILE A 109 16.26 2.92 11.40
CA ILE A 109 15.77 4.23 11.89
C ILE A 109 16.52 4.68 13.16
N GLU A 110 16.88 3.76 14.06
CA GLU A 110 17.63 4.09 15.29
C GLU A 110 19.06 4.51 14.96
N ILE A 111 19.67 3.86 13.96
CA ILE A 111 21.00 4.22 13.45
C ILE A 111 20.96 5.62 12.83
N LEU A 112 19.97 5.89 11.96
CA LEU A 112 19.76 7.21 11.37
C LEU A 112 19.57 8.28 12.44
N ASN A 113 18.66 8.06 13.40
CA ASN A 113 18.38 9.01 14.46
C ASN A 113 19.62 9.29 15.32
N LYS A 114 20.42 8.24 15.62
CA LYS A 114 21.68 8.40 16.31
C LYS A 114 22.67 9.23 15.50
N THR A 115 22.85 8.96 14.21
CA THR A 115 23.73 9.75 13.32
C THR A 115 23.26 11.19 13.24
N LEU A 116 21.96 11.45 13.17
CA LEU A 116 21.40 12.81 13.19
C LEU A 116 21.68 13.54 14.51
N GLU A 117 21.60 12.87 15.64
CA GLU A 117 21.91 13.48 16.94
C GLU A 117 23.42 13.69 17.11
N ASP A 118 24.26 12.69 16.81
CA ASP A 118 25.72 12.77 16.89
C ASP A 118 26.32 13.88 16.00
N THR A 119 25.63 14.23 14.91
CA THR A 119 26.08 15.26 13.94
C THR A 119 25.35 16.60 14.07
N LYS A 120 24.42 16.73 15.00
CA LYS A 120 23.48 17.85 15.15
C LYS A 120 24.15 19.22 15.15
N ASP A 121 25.19 19.41 15.99
CA ASP A 121 25.84 20.70 16.13
C ASP A 121 26.60 21.11 14.86
N LYS A 122 27.25 20.14 14.18
CA LYS A 122 27.92 20.39 12.91
C LYS A 122 26.94 20.78 11.83
N ARG A 123 25.81 20.01 11.69
CA ARG A 123 24.76 20.30 10.72
C ARG A 123 24.09 21.65 11.01
N LYS A 124 23.84 21.96 12.29
CA LYS A 124 23.29 23.25 12.72
C LYS A 124 24.21 24.40 12.35
N ALA A 125 25.51 24.26 12.57
CA ALA A 125 26.52 25.28 12.21
C ALA A 125 26.51 25.56 10.69
N ILE A 126 26.38 24.54 9.85
CA ILE A 126 26.25 24.71 8.41
C ILE A 126 24.92 25.38 8.06
N ARG A 127 23.81 24.90 8.64
CA ARG A 127 22.45 25.45 8.40
C ARG A 127 22.37 26.93 8.79
N GLU A 128 22.93 27.32 9.90
CA GLU A 128 22.92 28.70 10.40
C GLU A 128 23.95 29.59 9.73
N GLY A 129 25.10 29.11 9.31
CA GLY A 129 26.24 29.72 8.66
C GLY A 129 26.25 31.27 8.57
N LYS A 130 27.41 31.92 8.56
CA LYS A 130 27.48 33.39 8.44
C LYS A 130 27.07 33.84 7.03
N LYS A 131 26.61 35.10 6.90
CA LYS A 131 26.32 35.75 5.62
C LYS A 131 27.51 35.59 4.67
N GLY A 132 27.28 35.05 3.47
CA GLY A 132 28.33 34.72 2.49
C GLY A 132 28.80 33.25 2.52
N GLN A 133 28.38 32.45 3.52
CA GLN A 133 28.68 31.00 3.60
C GLN A 133 27.47 30.12 3.33
N HIS A 134 26.34 30.70 2.83
CA HIS A 134 25.07 29.99 2.68
C HIS A 134 24.98 29.15 1.41
N GLY A 135 25.97 29.30 0.52
CA GLY A 135 25.87 28.76 -0.82
C GLY A 135 24.92 29.58 -1.71
N ASP A 136 24.60 29.02 -2.88
CA ASP A 136 23.84 29.70 -3.93
C ASP A 136 22.40 29.19 -4.04
N ALA A 137 22.10 28.03 -3.43
CA ALA A 137 20.80 27.40 -3.43
C ALA A 137 20.56 26.55 -2.17
N VAL A 138 19.27 26.26 -1.91
CA VAL A 138 18.80 25.18 -1.06
C VAL A 138 18.16 24.13 -1.98
N VAL A 139 18.35 22.85 -1.68
CA VAL A 139 17.85 21.74 -2.49
C VAL A 139 16.80 20.96 -1.70
N HIS A 140 15.67 20.61 -2.36
CA HIS A 140 14.75 19.58 -1.89
C HIS A 140 14.78 18.39 -2.86
N TRP A 141 15.06 17.21 -2.34
CA TRP A 141 15.05 15.97 -3.09
C TRP A 141 13.70 15.27 -2.94
N PHE A 142 12.87 15.35 -4.00
CA PHE A 142 11.61 14.65 -4.11
C PHE A 142 11.82 13.16 -4.36
N LYS A 143 10.98 12.34 -3.75
CA LYS A 143 10.92 10.88 -3.96
C LYS A 143 9.45 10.43 -4.11
N ARG A 144 8.86 9.86 -3.06
CA ARG A 144 7.42 9.52 -2.99
C ARG A 144 6.61 10.60 -2.26
N ASP A 145 6.87 11.85 -2.57
CA ASP A 145 6.24 13.05 -2.00
C ASP A 145 5.97 14.10 -3.10
N LEU A 146 5.40 13.65 -4.24
CA LEU A 146 5.24 14.39 -5.50
C LEU A 146 4.14 15.46 -5.42
N ARG A 147 4.32 16.45 -4.53
CA ARG A 147 3.40 17.57 -4.30
C ARG A 147 4.12 18.80 -3.77
N ILE A 148 3.51 19.97 -3.95
CA ILE A 148 4.01 21.24 -3.39
C ILE A 148 3.29 21.62 -2.09
N GLY A 149 2.03 21.25 -1.94
CA GLY A 149 1.22 21.54 -0.76
C GLY A 149 1.47 20.57 0.39
N ASP A 150 1.46 21.08 1.62
CA ASP A 150 1.56 20.28 2.85
C ASP A 150 2.72 19.24 2.84
N ASN A 151 3.92 19.68 2.36
CA ASN A 151 5.14 18.88 2.24
C ASN A 151 6.18 19.39 3.24
N THR A 152 6.52 18.57 4.25
CA THR A 152 7.37 19.01 5.37
C THR A 152 8.79 19.39 4.92
N GLY A 153 9.47 18.51 4.20
CA GLY A 153 10.85 18.75 3.76
C GLY A 153 10.95 19.93 2.79
N LEU A 154 9.98 20.05 1.87
CA LEU A 154 9.91 21.17 0.92
C LEU A 154 9.64 22.51 1.64
N SER A 155 8.73 22.52 2.60
CA SER A 155 8.40 23.71 3.40
C SER A 155 9.61 24.21 4.21
N GLU A 156 10.35 23.29 4.87
CA GLU A 156 11.55 23.63 5.62
C GLU A 156 12.68 24.10 4.70
N ALA A 157 12.85 23.50 3.52
CA ALA A 157 13.80 23.93 2.51
C ALA A 157 13.48 25.34 2.00
N ALA A 158 12.20 25.60 1.69
CA ALA A 158 11.72 26.89 1.23
C ALA A 158 11.91 28.00 2.28
N ALA A 159 11.54 27.74 3.53
CA ALA A 159 11.73 28.68 4.63
C ALA A 159 13.21 29.01 4.87
N LEU A 160 14.10 28.02 4.71
CA LEU A 160 15.53 28.28 4.81
C LEU A 160 16.05 29.09 3.62
N ALA A 161 15.63 28.79 2.39
CA ALA A 161 16.01 29.53 1.19
C ALA A 161 15.62 31.00 1.30
N GLU A 162 14.38 31.29 1.71
CA GLU A 162 13.89 32.63 1.95
C GLU A 162 14.71 33.36 3.03
N LYS A 163 14.91 32.73 4.19
CA LYS A 163 15.72 33.27 5.29
C LYS A 163 17.15 33.63 4.87
N LYS A 164 17.73 32.84 3.95
CA LYS A 164 19.11 33.03 3.46
C LYS A 164 19.18 33.97 2.25
N GLY A 165 18.06 34.34 1.64
CA GLY A 165 17.99 35.14 0.43
C GLY A 165 18.54 34.42 -0.81
N VAL A 166 18.46 33.08 -0.84
CA VAL A 166 18.83 32.21 -1.97
C VAL A 166 17.59 31.54 -2.54
N GLY A 167 17.72 30.86 -3.67
CA GLY A 167 16.58 30.15 -4.25
C GLY A 167 16.54 28.68 -3.87
N LEU A 168 15.39 28.07 -4.15
CA LEU A 168 15.12 26.67 -3.96
C LEU A 168 15.26 25.91 -5.30
N ILE A 169 15.86 24.72 -5.27
CA ILE A 169 15.92 23.78 -6.42
C ILE A 169 15.25 22.48 -5.96
N GLY A 170 14.30 21.98 -6.76
CA GLY A 170 13.79 20.63 -6.67
C GLY A 170 14.66 19.65 -7.44
N VAL A 171 14.85 18.45 -6.91
CA VAL A 171 15.52 17.33 -7.58
C VAL A 171 14.61 16.11 -7.57
N TRP A 172 14.52 15.42 -8.67
CA TRP A 172 13.88 14.11 -8.74
C TRP A 172 14.72 13.17 -9.63
N PHE A 173 14.97 11.97 -9.17
CA PHE A 173 15.71 10.95 -9.91
C PHE A 173 14.79 9.82 -10.33
N MET A 174 14.83 9.47 -11.62
CA MET A 174 14.34 8.18 -12.08
C MET A 174 15.46 7.15 -11.92
N SER A 175 15.23 6.12 -11.12
CA SER A 175 16.14 4.98 -11.05
C SER A 175 15.41 3.70 -11.45
N PRO A 176 15.62 3.19 -12.69
CA PRO A 176 14.99 1.94 -13.14
C PRO A 176 15.31 0.76 -12.21
N GLN A 177 16.57 0.67 -11.76
CA GLN A 177 16.99 -0.38 -10.84
C GLN A 177 16.32 -0.28 -9.44
N ASP A 178 15.98 0.95 -9.00
CA ASP A 178 15.23 1.15 -7.76
C ASP A 178 13.78 0.66 -7.90
N TRP A 179 13.14 0.96 -9.05
CA TRP A 179 11.82 0.43 -9.37
C TRP A 179 11.78 -1.09 -9.50
N GLU A 180 12.86 -1.71 -10.01
CA GLU A 180 13.00 -3.18 -10.05
C GLU A 180 13.19 -3.76 -8.65
N ALA A 181 14.06 -3.14 -7.84
CA ALA A 181 14.35 -3.57 -6.47
C ALA A 181 13.10 -3.60 -5.59
N HIS A 182 12.23 -2.62 -5.76
CA HIS A 182 10.96 -2.49 -5.03
C HIS A 182 9.77 -3.12 -5.75
N LEU A 183 9.98 -3.82 -6.86
CA LEU A 183 8.94 -4.47 -7.65
C LEU A 183 7.81 -3.50 -8.06
N VAL A 184 8.13 -2.23 -8.29
CA VAL A 184 7.13 -1.21 -8.63
C VAL A 184 6.43 -1.57 -9.95
N SER A 185 5.10 -1.53 -9.95
CA SER A 185 4.31 -1.90 -11.12
C SER A 185 4.44 -0.90 -12.27
N PRO A 186 4.35 -1.33 -13.55
CA PRO A 186 4.34 -0.42 -14.69
C PRO A 186 3.26 0.67 -14.61
N PRO A 187 1.99 0.38 -14.22
CA PRO A 187 0.98 1.41 -14.02
C PRO A 187 1.38 2.47 -13.00
N LYS A 188 2.02 2.07 -11.89
CA LYS A 188 2.49 2.99 -10.86
C LYS A 188 3.65 3.84 -11.37
N CYS A 189 4.63 3.27 -12.07
CA CYS A 189 5.72 4.03 -12.69
C CYS A 189 5.16 5.10 -13.66
N HIS A 190 4.19 4.72 -14.49
CA HIS A 190 3.52 5.67 -15.39
C HIS A 190 2.77 6.78 -14.65
N PHE A 191 2.09 6.45 -13.55
CA PHE A 191 1.41 7.44 -12.70
C PHE A 191 2.40 8.40 -12.03
N GLU A 192 3.53 7.90 -11.53
CA GLU A 192 4.59 8.70 -10.93
C GLU A 192 5.19 9.68 -11.95
N LEU A 193 5.54 9.23 -13.17
CA LEU A 193 6.07 10.12 -14.21
C LEU A 193 5.09 11.26 -14.55
N ARG A 194 3.80 10.96 -14.72
CA ARG A 194 2.79 12.00 -14.96
C ARG A 194 2.62 12.94 -13.77
N SER A 195 2.80 12.43 -12.54
CA SER A 195 2.78 13.27 -11.35
C SER A 195 4.00 14.20 -11.29
N VAL A 196 5.18 13.72 -11.72
CA VAL A 196 6.39 14.53 -11.86
C VAL A 196 6.22 15.61 -12.94
N GLU A 197 5.56 15.32 -14.07
CA GLU A 197 5.22 16.32 -15.08
C GLU A 197 4.35 17.45 -14.51
N THR A 198 3.34 17.10 -13.71
CA THR A 198 2.47 18.08 -13.05
C THR A 198 3.25 18.89 -12.03
N LEU A 199 4.01 18.23 -11.15
CA LEU A 199 4.85 18.87 -10.15
C LEU A 199 5.87 19.84 -10.78
N LYS A 200 6.49 19.45 -11.91
CA LYS A 200 7.42 20.32 -12.63
C LYS A 200 6.77 21.61 -13.09
N LYS A 201 5.56 21.53 -13.64
CA LYS A 201 4.80 22.71 -14.10
C LYS A 201 4.43 23.62 -12.92
N GLU A 202 3.94 23.06 -11.84
CA GLU A 202 3.55 23.79 -10.62
C GLU A 202 4.77 24.49 -9.96
N LEU A 203 5.93 23.84 -9.89
CA LEU A 203 7.16 24.43 -9.40
C LEU A 203 7.70 25.53 -10.35
N GLU A 204 7.58 25.33 -11.66
CA GLU A 204 8.00 26.35 -12.65
C GLU A 204 7.18 27.62 -12.54
N GLU A 205 5.89 27.55 -12.24
CA GLU A 205 5.05 28.72 -11.93
C GLU A 205 5.60 29.54 -10.77
N LEU A 206 6.31 28.92 -9.84
CA LEU A 206 6.98 29.54 -8.71
C LEU A 206 8.45 29.91 -9.01
N ASN A 207 8.91 29.83 -10.25
CA ASN A 207 10.32 29.98 -10.63
C ASN A 207 11.26 29.01 -9.88
N ILE A 208 10.77 27.86 -9.47
CA ILE A 208 11.55 26.79 -8.84
C ILE A 208 11.85 25.75 -9.92
N PRO A 209 13.12 25.52 -10.30
CA PRO A 209 13.43 24.45 -11.24
C PRO A 209 13.27 23.09 -10.57
N LEU A 210 12.71 22.12 -11.30
CA LEU A 210 12.80 20.70 -10.96
C LEU A 210 13.83 20.05 -11.86
N TYR A 211 15.01 19.77 -11.29
CA TYR A 211 16.05 19.01 -11.99
C TYR A 211 15.68 17.53 -12.00
N ILE A 212 15.66 16.95 -13.18
CA ILE A 212 15.28 15.55 -13.40
C ILE A 212 16.43 14.84 -14.12
N GLU A 213 16.87 13.72 -13.55
CA GLU A 213 17.93 12.90 -14.13
C GLU A 213 17.60 11.41 -13.96
N THR A 214 17.96 10.61 -14.97
CA THR A 214 17.89 9.15 -14.91
C THR A 214 19.20 8.60 -14.36
N ILE A 215 19.13 7.90 -13.23
CA ILE A 215 20.27 7.23 -12.60
C ILE A 215 20.07 5.70 -12.75
N PRO A 216 20.70 5.06 -13.73
CA PRO A 216 20.48 3.64 -14.02
C PRO A 216 20.75 2.74 -12.83
N GLU A 217 21.88 2.96 -12.16
CA GLU A 217 22.31 2.16 -11.02
C GLU A 217 21.95 2.82 -9.70
N ARG A 218 21.12 2.19 -8.91
CA ARG A 218 20.64 2.62 -7.59
C ARG A 218 21.77 3.09 -6.65
N LYS A 219 22.89 2.39 -6.65
CA LYS A 219 24.06 2.74 -5.81
C LYS A 219 24.64 4.13 -6.08
N ASN A 220 24.43 4.68 -7.28
CA ASN A 220 24.96 5.97 -7.71
C ASN A 220 24.08 7.16 -7.32
N VAL A 221 22.83 6.93 -6.90
CA VAL A 221 21.87 8.00 -6.52
C VAL A 221 22.44 8.92 -5.43
N THR A 222 23.00 8.34 -4.36
CA THR A 222 23.58 9.12 -3.25
C THR A 222 24.76 9.96 -3.68
N LYS A 223 25.68 9.37 -4.46
CA LYS A 223 26.86 10.05 -4.98
C LYS A 223 26.46 11.22 -5.89
N ARG A 224 25.50 10.98 -6.81
CA ARG A 224 25.05 12.03 -7.74
C ARG A 224 24.37 13.19 -7.02
N LEU A 225 23.58 12.93 -5.99
CA LEU A 225 22.96 13.99 -5.19
C LEU A 225 24.01 14.88 -4.48
N VAL A 226 25.10 14.28 -3.97
CA VAL A 226 26.21 15.02 -3.38
C VAL A 226 26.92 15.87 -4.44
N GLU A 227 27.22 15.31 -5.62
CA GLU A 227 27.84 16.02 -6.74
C GLU A 227 27.02 17.24 -7.16
N LEU A 228 25.71 17.07 -7.35
CA LEU A 228 24.81 18.18 -7.70
C LEU A 228 24.77 19.27 -6.63
N ALA A 229 24.79 18.89 -5.35
CA ALA A 229 24.84 19.86 -4.27
C ALA A 229 26.18 20.66 -4.28
N GLU A 230 27.29 20.01 -4.63
CA GLU A 230 28.59 20.69 -4.82
C GLU A 230 28.57 21.57 -6.09
N GLU A 231 28.08 21.07 -7.23
CA GLU A 231 27.97 21.81 -8.51
C GLU A 231 27.15 23.10 -8.38
N TRP A 232 26.04 23.06 -7.61
CA TRP A 232 25.17 24.21 -7.39
C TRP A 232 25.57 25.04 -6.17
N ASN A 233 26.69 24.72 -5.55
CA ASN A 233 27.11 25.32 -4.28
C ASN A 233 25.97 25.37 -3.25
N ALA A 234 25.18 24.28 -3.16
CA ALA A 234 24.11 24.14 -2.19
C ALA A 234 24.66 23.62 -0.86
N LYS A 235 24.49 24.38 0.20
CA LYS A 235 24.96 23.99 1.54
C LYS A 235 23.90 23.28 2.36
N ASN A 236 22.68 23.20 1.88
CA ASN A 236 21.58 22.54 2.58
C ASN A 236 20.74 21.73 1.59
N VAL A 237 20.53 20.47 1.90
CA VAL A 237 19.71 19.52 1.14
C VAL A 237 18.68 18.90 2.07
N PHE A 238 17.42 18.91 1.65
CA PHE A 238 16.28 18.39 2.39
C PHE A 238 15.62 17.26 1.63
N CYS A 239 14.99 16.33 2.35
CA CYS A 239 14.08 15.35 1.79
C CYS A 239 13.06 14.88 2.81
N ASN A 240 12.02 14.16 2.37
CA ASN A 240 11.15 13.40 3.25
C ASN A 240 11.62 11.95 3.35
N LEU A 241 11.48 11.35 4.54
CA LEU A 241 11.88 9.97 4.80
C LEU A 241 10.94 8.97 4.12
N GLU A 242 11.54 7.94 3.55
CA GLU A 242 10.92 6.67 3.25
C GLU A 242 11.33 5.67 4.32
N TYR A 243 10.49 4.68 4.62
CA TYR A 243 10.65 3.88 5.83
C TYR A 243 11.14 2.44 5.61
N GLU A 244 11.35 2.04 4.37
CA GLU A 244 11.98 0.76 4.08
C GLU A 244 13.44 0.77 4.58
N PRO A 245 13.99 -0.37 5.02
CA PRO A 245 15.30 -0.44 5.67
C PRO A 245 16.46 0.08 4.82
N ASP A 246 16.41 -0.11 3.52
CA ASP A 246 17.44 0.32 2.59
C ASP A 246 17.41 1.83 2.33
N GLU A 247 16.21 2.45 2.28
CA GLU A 247 16.05 3.89 2.21
C GLU A 247 16.56 4.56 3.48
N LEU A 248 16.22 4.03 4.65
CA LEU A 248 16.72 4.57 5.91
C LEU A 248 18.25 4.50 6.02
N ARG A 249 18.87 3.43 5.50
CA ARG A 249 20.33 3.30 5.40
C ARG A 249 20.93 4.25 4.37
N ARG A 250 20.21 4.51 3.28
CA ARG A 250 20.59 5.48 2.25
C ARG A 250 20.64 6.88 2.82
N GLU A 251 19.61 7.32 3.55
CA GLU A 251 19.56 8.62 4.20
C GLU A 251 20.63 8.75 5.28
N GLU A 252 20.87 7.72 6.07
CA GLU A 252 21.96 7.71 7.05
C GLU A 252 23.33 7.93 6.39
N ARG A 253 23.59 7.23 5.28
CA ARG A 253 24.81 7.41 4.49
C ARG A 253 24.93 8.83 3.94
N LEU A 254 23.83 9.40 3.43
CA LEU A 254 23.81 10.77 2.92
C LEU A 254 24.13 11.80 4.00
N VAL A 255 23.66 11.63 5.24
CA VAL A 255 24.03 12.51 6.37
C VAL A 255 25.55 12.55 6.52
N ARG A 256 26.24 11.41 6.47
CA ARG A 256 27.70 11.34 6.60
C ARG A 256 28.42 11.93 5.39
N MET A 257 28.07 11.47 4.18
CA MET A 257 28.73 11.88 2.93
C MET A 257 28.64 13.40 2.72
N MET A 258 27.47 13.99 2.95
CA MET A 258 27.28 15.43 2.78
C MET A 258 27.99 16.24 3.86
N LEU A 259 28.01 15.73 5.10
CA LEU A 259 28.72 16.40 6.18
C LEU A 259 30.24 16.47 5.95
N GLU A 260 30.84 15.42 5.35
CA GLU A 260 32.26 15.42 4.92
C GLU A 260 32.54 16.51 3.86
N LYS A 261 31.54 16.90 3.07
CA LYS A 261 31.59 17.97 2.07
C LYS A 261 31.19 19.35 2.62
N GLY A 262 30.92 19.45 3.91
CA GLY A 262 30.43 20.69 4.53
C GLY A 262 29.02 21.07 4.06
N ILE A 263 28.19 20.08 3.78
CA ILE A 263 26.78 20.21 3.39
C ILE A 263 25.91 19.62 4.48
N ASN A 264 24.84 20.31 4.87
CA ASN A 264 23.80 19.79 5.76
C ASN A 264 22.79 18.99 4.96
N PHE A 265 22.58 17.72 5.32
CA PHE A 265 21.46 16.91 4.83
C PHE A 265 20.44 16.73 5.94
N GLU A 266 19.18 17.05 5.66
CA GLU A 266 18.11 17.11 6.66
C GLU A 266 16.87 16.33 6.20
N PRO A 267 16.75 15.06 6.59
CA PRO A 267 15.56 14.25 6.30
C PRO A 267 14.44 14.53 7.31
N HIS A 268 13.19 14.60 6.82
CA HIS A 268 12.01 14.89 7.63
C HIS A 268 10.98 13.76 7.61
N HIS A 269 10.25 13.59 8.71
CA HIS A 269 9.06 12.76 8.74
C HIS A 269 7.89 13.49 8.07
N ASP A 270 7.28 12.86 7.08
CA ASP A 270 6.16 13.43 6.30
C ASP A 270 5.12 12.39 5.86
N ASP A 271 5.57 11.20 5.48
CA ASP A 271 4.73 10.13 4.93
C ASP A 271 3.74 9.55 5.96
N CYS A 272 4.08 9.56 7.24
CA CYS A 272 3.17 9.24 8.36
C CYS A 272 2.68 10.51 9.05
N VAL A 273 1.44 10.46 9.56
CA VAL A 273 0.90 11.54 10.40
C VAL A 273 1.59 11.58 11.76
N VAL A 274 1.79 10.40 12.35
CA VAL A 274 2.61 10.22 13.56
C VAL A 274 3.90 9.50 13.19
N PRO A 275 5.07 10.11 13.46
CA PRO A 275 6.36 9.48 13.12
C PRO A 275 6.51 8.09 13.76
N PRO A 276 7.00 7.09 13.02
CA PRO A 276 7.29 5.76 13.57
C PRO A 276 8.25 5.83 14.75
N GLY A 277 7.96 5.04 15.80
CA GLY A 277 8.73 5.04 17.04
C GLY A 277 8.22 5.99 18.13
N SER A 278 7.34 6.96 17.80
CA SER A 278 6.76 7.90 18.77
C SER A 278 5.77 7.22 19.73
N LEU A 279 5.09 6.16 19.29
CA LEU A 279 4.08 5.46 20.09
C LEU A 279 4.66 4.23 20.75
N LYS A 280 4.52 4.14 22.08
CA LYS A 280 4.96 2.99 22.88
C LYS A 280 3.86 2.57 23.85
N THR A 281 3.82 1.28 24.18
CA THR A 281 2.98 0.76 25.26
C THR A 281 3.46 1.28 26.62
N GLY A 282 2.65 1.13 27.66
CA GLY A 282 3.06 1.50 29.02
C GLY A 282 4.34 0.78 29.52
N GLY A 283 4.70 -0.35 28.92
CA GLY A 283 5.96 -1.06 29.16
C GLY A 283 7.10 -0.66 28.21
N GLY A 284 6.98 0.44 27.46
CA GLY A 284 8.01 0.95 26.54
C GLY A 284 8.17 0.17 25.23
N LYS A 285 7.34 -0.86 24.97
CA LYS A 285 7.39 -1.67 23.75
C LYS A 285 6.55 -1.06 22.64
N GLN A 286 6.87 -1.41 21.38
CA GLN A 286 6.04 -1.06 20.23
C GLN A 286 4.73 -1.87 20.21
N TYR A 287 3.71 -1.29 19.59
CA TYR A 287 2.42 -1.95 19.43
C TYR A 287 2.47 -2.97 18.29
N ALA A 288 2.05 -4.20 18.58
CA ALA A 288 1.85 -5.27 17.59
C ALA A 288 0.37 -5.52 17.28
N MET A 289 -0.55 -4.71 17.85
CA MET A 289 -1.99 -4.81 17.62
C MET A 289 -2.55 -3.44 17.27
N TYR A 290 -3.38 -3.39 16.22
CA TYR A 290 -3.94 -2.14 15.70
C TYR A 290 -4.82 -1.39 16.71
N SER A 291 -5.78 -2.06 17.35
CA SER A 291 -6.76 -1.38 18.21
C SER A 291 -6.15 -0.61 19.38
N PRO A 292 -5.20 -1.15 20.18
CA PRO A 292 -4.51 -0.36 21.19
C PRO A 292 -3.58 0.70 20.59
N TRP A 293 -2.94 0.41 19.45
CA TRP A 293 -2.12 1.38 18.73
C TRP A 293 -2.97 2.57 18.26
N PHE A 294 -4.12 2.33 17.65
CA PHE A 294 -5.01 3.39 17.17
C PHE A 294 -5.49 4.32 18.28
N ARG A 295 -5.82 3.77 19.46
CA ARG A 295 -6.16 4.59 20.63
C ARG A 295 -5.00 5.50 21.05
N SER A 296 -3.79 4.97 21.07
CA SER A 296 -2.57 5.73 21.38
C SER A 296 -2.27 6.78 20.29
N TRP A 297 -2.47 6.44 19.01
CA TRP A 297 -2.32 7.34 17.86
C TRP A 297 -3.28 8.53 17.94
N VAL A 298 -4.55 8.28 18.24
CA VAL A 298 -5.55 9.35 18.44
C VAL A 298 -5.16 10.24 19.64
N ALA A 299 -4.82 9.64 20.78
CA ALA A 299 -4.40 10.40 21.97
C ALA A 299 -3.20 11.30 21.67
N HIS A 300 -2.18 10.74 21.02
CA HIS A 300 -0.97 11.47 20.63
C HIS A 300 -1.25 12.66 19.71
N LEU A 301 -2.15 12.51 18.73
CA LEU A 301 -2.54 13.62 17.84
C LEU A 301 -3.32 14.72 18.57
N HIS A 302 -4.07 14.38 19.61
CA HIS A 302 -4.73 15.37 20.47
C HIS A 302 -3.75 16.11 21.39
N GLU A 303 -2.73 15.43 21.87
CA GLU A 303 -1.65 16.02 22.68
C GLU A 303 -0.69 16.85 21.83
N HIS A 304 -0.52 16.49 20.54
CA HIS A 304 0.41 17.13 19.60
C HIS A 304 -0.31 17.60 18.33
N PRO A 305 -1.23 18.58 18.42
CA PRO A 305 -2.06 19.02 17.28
C PRO A 305 -1.26 19.59 16.12
N HIS A 306 -0.02 20.07 16.36
CA HIS A 306 0.89 20.53 15.32
C HIS A 306 1.28 19.47 14.29
N LEU A 307 1.16 18.17 14.63
CA LEU A 307 1.38 17.07 13.68
C LEU A 307 0.35 17.04 12.55
N MET A 308 -0.83 17.59 12.80
CA MET A 308 -1.90 17.73 11.78
C MET A 308 -1.90 19.09 11.09
N SER A 309 -1.03 20.03 11.50
CA SER A 309 -0.99 21.37 10.90
C SER A 309 -0.48 21.31 9.47
N GLU A 310 -1.09 22.09 8.60
CA GLU A 310 -0.65 22.25 7.22
C GLU A 310 0.73 22.88 7.15
N ARG A 311 1.56 22.41 6.25
CA ARG A 311 2.87 22.97 5.98
C ARG A 311 2.76 24.04 4.91
N PRO A 312 3.39 25.22 5.11
CA PRO A 312 3.35 26.28 4.11
C PRO A 312 3.92 25.85 2.75
N MET A 313 3.30 26.34 1.69
CA MET A 313 3.83 26.18 0.34
C MET A 313 5.09 27.03 0.14
N PRO A 314 6.00 26.61 -0.77
CA PRO A 314 7.17 27.40 -1.11
C PRO A 314 6.78 28.74 -1.76
N GLN A 315 7.53 29.79 -1.44
CA GLN A 315 7.42 31.08 -2.11
C GLN A 315 8.12 31.05 -3.47
N ARG A 316 7.73 31.98 -4.34
CA ARG A 316 8.38 32.15 -5.66
C ARG A 316 9.86 32.49 -5.52
N ASN A 317 10.73 31.82 -6.24
CA ASN A 317 12.13 32.19 -6.35
C ASN A 317 12.33 33.57 -7.00
N PRO A 318 13.35 34.33 -6.58
CA PRO A 318 13.68 35.62 -7.19
C PRO A 318 14.02 35.47 -8.70
N PRO A 319 13.66 36.46 -9.55
CA PRO A 319 13.99 36.42 -10.99
C PRO A 319 15.48 36.28 -11.31
N ALA A 320 16.35 36.84 -10.46
CA ALA A 320 17.80 36.71 -10.61
C ALA A 320 18.27 35.24 -10.45
N PHE A 321 17.61 34.48 -9.56
CA PHE A 321 17.89 33.06 -9.38
C PHE A 321 17.57 32.25 -10.66
N ARG A 322 16.42 32.51 -11.30
CA ARG A 322 16.05 31.86 -12.55
C ARG A 322 17.12 32.09 -13.65
N LYS A 323 17.68 33.28 -13.75
CA LYS A 323 18.75 33.57 -14.72
C LYS A 323 20.01 32.76 -14.44
N LYS A 324 20.39 32.59 -13.18
CA LYS A 324 21.57 31.83 -12.76
C LYS A 324 21.46 30.34 -13.06
N PHE A 325 20.28 29.78 -12.87
CA PHE A 325 20.01 28.34 -12.99
C PHE A 325 19.05 28.01 -14.14
N ILE A 326 19.06 28.80 -15.22
CA ILE A 326 18.10 28.67 -16.33
C ILE A 326 18.12 27.27 -16.97
N GLN A 327 19.29 26.66 -17.07
CA GLN A 327 19.46 25.33 -17.67
C GLN A 327 18.74 24.21 -16.89
N LEU A 328 18.45 24.41 -15.59
CA LEU A 328 17.75 23.39 -14.80
C LEU A 328 16.27 23.29 -15.16
N PHE A 329 15.70 24.33 -15.76
CA PHE A 329 14.31 24.34 -16.24
C PHE A 329 14.09 23.49 -17.49
N ASP A 330 15.16 23.21 -18.23
CA ASP A 330 15.11 22.41 -19.47
C ASP A 330 15.09 20.90 -19.21
N SER A 331 15.20 20.46 -17.94
CA SER A 331 15.10 19.04 -17.56
C SER A 331 13.81 18.42 -18.07
N LYS A 332 13.91 17.28 -18.74
CA LYS A 332 12.76 16.57 -19.28
C LYS A 332 12.38 15.40 -18.39
N VAL A 333 11.08 15.15 -18.25
CA VAL A 333 10.61 13.90 -17.65
C VAL A 333 10.90 12.78 -18.63
N PRO A 334 11.61 11.73 -18.20
CA PRO A 334 11.96 10.61 -19.09
C PRO A 334 10.75 9.74 -19.42
N ASP A 335 10.87 8.96 -20.50
CA ASP A 335 9.91 7.90 -20.79
C ASP A 335 10.06 6.73 -19.82
N LEU A 336 9.03 5.86 -19.79
CA LEU A 336 9.09 4.60 -19.06
C LEU A 336 10.27 3.76 -19.59
N PRO A 337 11.10 3.19 -18.69
CA PRO A 337 12.14 2.26 -19.11
C PRO A 337 11.51 0.98 -19.67
N GLU A 338 12.26 0.28 -20.54
CA GLU A 338 11.78 -0.92 -21.23
C GLU A 338 11.22 -1.99 -20.26
N CYS A 339 11.86 -2.19 -19.10
CA CYS A 339 11.41 -3.12 -18.06
C CYS A 339 10.06 -2.75 -17.41
N LYS A 340 9.56 -1.54 -17.66
CA LYS A 340 8.26 -1.03 -17.19
C LYS A 340 7.38 -0.55 -18.34
N ALA A 341 7.64 -1.03 -19.57
CA ALA A 341 6.87 -0.62 -20.74
C ALA A 341 5.38 -0.92 -20.61
N LEU A 342 4.57 -0.03 -21.14
CA LEU A 342 3.12 -0.16 -21.32
C LEU A 342 2.78 0.14 -22.76
N THR A 343 1.78 -0.52 -23.31
CA THR A 343 1.22 -0.19 -24.62
C THR A 343 0.57 1.21 -24.60
N ALA A 344 0.38 1.81 -25.77
CA ALA A 344 -0.30 3.10 -25.88
C ALA A 344 -1.73 3.06 -25.29
N GLU A 345 -2.45 1.97 -25.56
CA GLU A 345 -3.81 1.74 -25.03
C GLU A 345 -3.83 1.61 -23.50
N GLU A 346 -2.84 0.92 -22.92
CA GLU A 346 -2.70 0.81 -21.46
C GLU A 346 -2.38 2.17 -20.83
N LYS A 347 -1.44 2.94 -21.43
CA LYS A 347 -1.13 4.29 -20.95
C LYS A 347 -2.36 5.18 -20.95
N GLU A 348 -3.13 5.20 -22.05
CA GLU A 348 -4.36 5.98 -22.15
C GLU A 348 -5.40 5.53 -21.11
N ARG A 349 -5.64 4.22 -20.99
CA ARG A 349 -6.56 3.64 -20.00
C ARG A 349 -6.19 4.04 -18.58
N PHE A 350 -4.93 3.89 -18.17
CA PHE A 350 -4.49 4.27 -16.84
C PHE A 350 -4.56 5.79 -16.62
N GLN A 351 -4.32 6.59 -17.65
CA GLN A 351 -4.47 8.04 -17.56
C GLN A 351 -5.90 8.48 -17.32
N GLN A 352 -6.86 7.84 -18.00
CA GLN A 352 -8.29 8.12 -17.82
C GLN A 352 -8.79 7.67 -16.45
N LEU A 353 -8.40 6.47 -15.99
CA LEU A 353 -8.82 5.92 -14.70
C LEU A 353 -8.19 6.67 -13.50
N TRP A 354 -6.97 7.11 -13.66
CA TRP A 354 -6.13 7.63 -12.59
C TRP A 354 -5.47 8.96 -12.99
N PRO A 355 -6.21 10.08 -12.98
CA PRO A 355 -5.63 11.40 -13.17
C PRO A 355 -4.53 11.66 -12.15
N ALA A 356 -3.38 12.22 -12.60
CA ALA A 356 -2.19 12.40 -11.79
C ALA A 356 -2.09 13.82 -11.20
N GLY A 357 -1.20 14.00 -10.23
CA GLY A 357 -0.90 15.28 -9.59
C GLY A 357 -1.76 15.59 -8.37
N GLU A 358 -1.37 16.66 -7.66
CA GLU A 358 -1.96 17.08 -6.40
C GLU A 358 -3.42 17.57 -6.56
N ALA A 359 -3.69 18.34 -7.60
CA ALA A 359 -5.05 18.86 -7.87
C ALA A 359 -6.07 17.73 -8.09
N ALA A 360 -5.69 16.66 -8.81
CA ALA A 360 -6.55 15.49 -9.01
C ALA A 360 -6.76 14.70 -7.71
N ALA A 361 -5.76 14.66 -6.84
CA ALA A 361 -5.86 14.03 -5.53
C ALA A 361 -6.86 14.78 -4.63
N MET A 362 -6.76 16.10 -4.60
CA MET A 362 -7.65 16.96 -3.82
C MET A 362 -9.09 16.89 -4.30
N ASP A 363 -9.34 17.02 -5.60
CA ASP A 363 -10.68 16.89 -6.20
C ASP A 363 -11.34 15.54 -5.84
N ARG A 364 -10.56 14.44 -5.87
CA ARG A 364 -11.05 13.11 -5.49
C ARG A 364 -11.37 13.00 -4.01
N LEU A 365 -10.54 13.56 -3.15
CA LEU A 365 -10.74 13.57 -1.70
C LEU A 365 -11.96 14.43 -1.32
N GLU A 366 -12.06 15.64 -1.86
CA GLU A 366 -13.16 16.57 -1.61
C GLU A 366 -14.51 15.96 -1.98
N ARG A 367 -14.65 15.43 -3.21
CA ARG A 367 -15.88 14.74 -3.64
C ARG A 367 -16.24 13.57 -2.74
N PHE A 368 -15.26 12.78 -2.30
CA PHE A 368 -15.53 11.69 -1.37
C PHE A 368 -16.04 12.19 -0.02
N LEU A 369 -15.41 13.23 0.53
CA LEU A 369 -15.79 13.78 1.83
C LEU A 369 -17.16 14.48 1.80
N GLU A 370 -17.51 15.10 0.69
CA GLU A 370 -18.81 15.74 0.51
C GLU A 370 -19.95 14.73 0.30
N GLU A 371 -19.75 13.76 -0.58
CA GLU A 371 -20.84 12.92 -1.09
C GLU A 371 -20.96 11.55 -0.36
N LYS A 372 -19.84 10.96 0.10
CA LYS A 372 -19.78 9.52 0.40
C LYS A 372 -19.36 9.17 1.82
N VAL A 373 -18.53 9.98 2.45
CA VAL A 373 -17.88 9.63 3.73
C VAL A 373 -18.87 9.31 4.85
N VAL A 374 -20.03 9.95 4.90
CA VAL A 374 -21.03 9.73 5.96
C VAL A 374 -21.56 8.29 5.94
N LYS A 375 -21.77 7.72 4.75
CA LYS A 375 -22.26 6.35 4.54
C LYS A 375 -21.14 5.31 4.42
N TYR A 376 -19.89 5.74 4.50
CA TYR A 376 -18.72 4.89 4.23
C TYR A 376 -18.70 3.61 5.06
N LYS A 377 -19.05 3.67 6.34
CA LYS A 377 -19.09 2.48 7.22
C LYS A 377 -19.98 1.38 6.68
N ASP A 378 -21.13 1.75 6.11
CA ASP A 378 -22.13 0.81 5.63
C ASP A 378 -21.82 0.30 4.22
N THR A 379 -21.21 1.14 3.38
CA THR A 379 -21.02 0.88 1.95
C THR A 379 -19.61 0.41 1.57
N ARG A 380 -18.63 0.60 2.42
CA ARG A 380 -17.20 0.36 2.13
C ARG A 380 -16.82 -1.06 1.75
N ASN A 381 -17.69 -2.04 1.96
CA ASN A 381 -17.40 -3.44 1.66
C ASN A 381 -18.00 -3.94 0.33
N PHE A 382 -18.76 -3.12 -0.37
CA PHE A 382 -19.45 -3.50 -1.62
C PHE A 382 -18.64 -3.05 -2.85
N PRO A 383 -17.94 -3.97 -3.54
CA PRO A 383 -17.04 -3.62 -4.64
C PRO A 383 -17.73 -3.04 -5.88
N ALA A 384 -19.00 -3.40 -6.11
CA ALA A 384 -19.82 -2.85 -7.19
C ALA A 384 -20.15 -1.37 -6.97
N MET A 385 -20.14 -0.91 -5.70
CA MET A 385 -20.48 0.46 -5.37
C MET A 385 -19.26 1.40 -5.50
N ASN A 386 -19.47 2.57 -6.09
CA ASN A 386 -18.47 3.65 -6.08
C ASN A 386 -18.51 4.42 -4.74
N SER A 387 -18.23 3.74 -3.64
CA SER A 387 -18.42 4.25 -2.27
C SER A 387 -17.12 4.57 -1.51
N THR A 388 -15.96 4.29 -2.11
CA THR A 388 -14.65 4.53 -1.50
C THR A 388 -13.96 5.75 -2.09
N ALA A 389 -13.00 6.33 -1.35
CA ALA A 389 -12.26 7.51 -1.78
C ALA A 389 -11.31 7.24 -2.97
N ARG A 390 -10.77 6.03 -3.09
CA ARG A 390 -9.75 5.64 -4.08
C ARG A 390 -8.54 6.57 -4.12
N VAL A 391 -8.17 7.17 -2.98
CA VAL A 391 -7.00 8.07 -2.84
C VAL A 391 -5.70 7.33 -2.51
N SER A 392 -5.75 6.00 -2.38
CA SER A 392 -4.56 5.19 -2.09
C SER A 392 -3.46 5.34 -3.13
N VAL A 393 -3.82 5.54 -4.41
CA VAL A 393 -2.87 5.82 -5.50
C VAL A 393 -2.09 7.11 -5.23
N HIS A 394 -2.79 8.15 -4.80
CA HIS A 394 -2.20 9.44 -4.47
C HIS A 394 -1.35 9.39 -3.20
N HIS A 395 -1.79 8.63 -2.18
CA HIS A 395 -0.97 8.40 -1.00
C HIS A 395 0.30 7.60 -1.29
N ALA A 396 0.24 6.64 -2.22
CA ALA A 396 1.38 5.80 -2.59
C ALA A 396 2.45 6.54 -3.40
N ALA A 397 2.05 7.52 -4.21
CA ALA A 397 2.95 8.40 -4.98
C ALA A 397 3.28 9.70 -4.24
N GLY A 398 2.59 9.98 -3.12
CA GLY A 398 2.78 11.18 -2.33
C GLY A 398 2.23 12.46 -2.94
N THR A 399 1.31 12.37 -3.91
CA THR A 399 0.55 13.52 -4.44
C THR A 399 -0.56 13.97 -3.49
N LEU A 400 -0.76 13.27 -2.36
CA LEU A 400 -1.67 13.62 -1.28
C LEU A 400 -1.02 13.29 0.07
N ALA A 401 -0.91 14.29 0.96
CA ALA A 401 -0.43 14.06 2.31
C ALA A 401 -1.47 13.30 3.16
N ALA A 402 -1.01 12.32 3.96
CA ALA A 402 -1.89 11.63 4.91
C ALA A 402 -2.48 12.60 5.94
N ARG A 403 -1.70 13.59 6.36
CA ARG A 403 -2.07 14.67 7.29
C ARG A 403 -3.21 15.53 6.74
N THR A 404 -3.17 15.89 5.44
CA THR A 404 -4.25 16.61 4.76
C THR A 404 -5.53 15.79 4.79
N SER A 405 -5.47 14.50 4.48
CA SER A 405 -6.63 13.60 4.53
C SER A 405 -7.27 13.54 5.91
N ILE A 406 -6.47 13.44 6.98
CA ILE A 406 -6.96 13.44 8.36
C ILE A 406 -7.60 14.79 8.72
N ARG A 407 -6.95 15.89 8.37
CA ARG A 407 -7.43 17.25 8.65
C ARG A 407 -8.78 17.51 7.99
N MET A 408 -8.89 17.26 6.69
CA MET A 408 -10.13 17.48 5.93
C MET A 408 -11.26 16.56 6.43
N ALA A 409 -10.97 15.30 6.75
CA ALA A 409 -11.97 14.39 7.33
C ALA A 409 -12.43 14.85 8.72
N ARG A 410 -11.52 15.36 9.55
CA ARG A 410 -11.87 15.97 10.84
C ARG A 410 -12.82 17.17 10.66
N ASP A 411 -12.56 18.00 9.64
CA ASP A 411 -13.32 19.23 9.43
C ASP A 411 -14.76 18.95 8.97
N VAL A 412 -15.02 17.85 8.25
CA VAL A 412 -16.39 17.38 7.95
C VAL A 412 -17.05 16.59 9.09
N ASN A 413 -16.28 16.27 10.13
CA ASN A 413 -16.75 15.56 11.30
C ASN A 413 -17.09 16.54 12.43
N SER A 414 -18.31 16.55 12.91
CA SER A 414 -18.76 17.47 13.98
C SER A 414 -18.19 17.16 15.38
N ALA A 415 -17.34 16.14 15.52
CA ALA A 415 -16.77 15.73 16.80
C ALA A 415 -15.41 16.41 17.08
N LYS A 416 -15.15 16.73 18.34
CA LYS A 416 -13.83 17.23 18.78
C LYS A 416 -12.73 16.16 18.71
N ARG A 417 -13.10 14.89 18.88
CA ARG A 417 -12.16 13.75 18.85
C ARG A 417 -12.17 13.05 17.48
N LEU A 418 -11.03 12.61 17.02
CA LEU A 418 -10.86 11.87 15.76
C LEU A 418 -11.58 10.50 15.77
N ASP A 419 -11.68 9.86 16.93
CA ASP A 419 -12.38 8.58 17.16
C ASP A 419 -13.85 8.75 17.53
N GLY A 420 -14.39 9.96 17.45
CA GLY A 420 -15.78 10.29 17.72
C GLY A 420 -16.56 10.73 16.48
N GLY A 421 -17.83 11.13 16.68
CA GLY A 421 -18.68 11.70 15.63
C GLY A 421 -19.27 10.68 14.66
N LYS A 422 -19.39 11.06 13.40
CA LYS A 422 -20.02 10.27 12.35
C LYS A 422 -19.24 8.96 12.10
N ASP A 423 -19.92 7.83 12.19
CA ASP A 423 -19.29 6.49 12.06
C ASP A 423 -18.57 6.27 10.72
N GLY A 424 -19.09 6.83 9.64
CA GLY A 424 -18.44 6.77 8.32
C GLY A 424 -17.10 7.50 8.31
N VAL A 425 -17.06 8.73 8.85
CA VAL A 425 -15.83 9.52 8.96
C VAL A 425 -14.80 8.84 9.84
N LYS A 426 -15.22 8.39 11.04
CA LYS A 426 -14.36 7.63 11.96
C LYS A 426 -13.81 6.35 11.29
N GLY A 427 -14.66 5.64 10.55
CA GLY A 427 -14.25 4.44 9.82
C GLY A 427 -13.20 4.74 8.76
N TRP A 428 -13.35 5.84 8.01
CA TRP A 428 -12.39 6.22 6.99
C TRP A 428 -11.07 6.76 7.57
N LEU A 429 -11.13 7.55 8.65
CA LEU A 429 -9.93 7.95 9.41
C LEU A 429 -9.13 6.73 9.88
N GLY A 430 -9.83 5.66 10.29
CA GLY A 430 -9.21 4.39 10.63
C GLY A 430 -8.44 3.74 9.47
N GLU A 431 -8.89 3.89 8.23
CA GLU A 431 -8.16 3.35 7.06
C GLU A 431 -6.86 4.14 6.80
N VAL A 432 -6.86 5.46 6.97
CA VAL A 432 -5.64 6.27 6.88
C VAL A 432 -4.69 5.93 8.03
N ALA A 433 -5.21 5.69 9.23
CA ALA A 433 -4.42 5.25 10.38
C ALA A 433 -3.81 3.85 10.18
N TRP A 434 -4.49 2.91 9.48
CA TRP A 434 -3.92 1.61 9.12
C TRP A 434 -2.64 1.76 8.27
N ARG A 435 -2.59 2.76 7.39
CA ARG A 435 -1.39 3.06 6.59
C ARG A 435 -0.22 3.46 7.48
N ASP A 436 -0.44 4.33 8.48
CA ASP A 436 0.59 4.69 9.47
C ASP A 436 1.00 3.47 10.31
N PHE A 437 0.05 2.66 10.77
CA PHE A 437 0.32 1.48 11.59
C PHE A 437 1.27 0.50 10.89
N TYR A 438 1.03 0.17 9.62
CA TYR A 438 1.89 -0.74 8.88
C TYR A 438 3.31 -0.18 8.68
N ARG A 439 3.47 1.14 8.58
CA ARG A 439 4.81 1.77 8.57
C ARG A 439 5.50 1.71 9.92
N HIS A 440 4.77 1.88 11.02
CA HIS A 440 5.32 1.68 12.36
C HIS A 440 5.80 0.23 12.55
N VAL A 441 5.04 -0.74 12.03
CA VAL A 441 5.43 -2.17 12.03
C VAL A 441 6.71 -2.38 11.22
N LEU A 442 6.76 -1.87 9.99
CA LEU A 442 7.87 -2.00 9.08
C LEU A 442 9.18 -1.46 9.69
N VAL A 443 9.12 -0.27 10.27
CA VAL A 443 10.29 0.39 10.88
C VAL A 443 10.79 -0.36 12.10
N HIS A 444 9.88 -0.91 12.91
CA HIS A 444 10.25 -1.58 14.15
C HIS A 444 10.68 -3.04 13.94
N TRP A 445 10.06 -3.73 12.98
CA TRP A 445 10.38 -5.12 12.62
C TRP A 445 10.84 -5.22 11.17
N PRO A 446 12.06 -4.74 10.85
CA PRO A 446 12.54 -4.58 9.47
C PRO A 446 12.65 -5.91 8.71
N TYR A 447 12.66 -7.05 9.40
CA TYR A 447 12.70 -8.37 8.78
C TYR A 447 11.43 -8.72 7.96
N VAL A 448 10.30 -8.02 8.18
CA VAL A 448 9.12 -8.21 7.34
C VAL A 448 9.38 -7.78 5.88
N CYS A 449 10.34 -6.87 5.66
CA CYS A 449 10.81 -6.50 4.32
C CYS A 449 11.66 -7.60 3.66
N MET A 450 12.05 -8.62 4.40
CA MET A 450 12.98 -9.66 3.97
C MET A 450 12.28 -11.01 3.83
N ASN A 451 11.04 -10.99 3.39
CA ASN A 451 10.20 -12.18 3.15
C ASN A 451 9.97 -13.06 4.38
N LYS A 452 10.14 -12.53 5.59
CA LYS A 452 9.88 -13.27 6.83
C LYS A 452 8.47 -12.99 7.36
N PRO A 453 7.76 -14.02 7.86
CA PRO A 453 6.51 -13.80 8.56
C PRO A 453 6.77 -12.99 9.84
N PHE A 454 5.82 -12.13 10.21
CA PHE A 454 5.90 -11.41 11.49
C PHE A 454 5.94 -12.37 12.69
N LYS A 455 5.17 -13.46 12.62
CA LYS A 455 5.17 -14.54 13.60
C LYS A 455 6.05 -15.69 13.12
N PHE A 456 7.15 -15.92 13.79
CA PHE A 456 8.13 -16.93 13.36
C PHE A 456 7.60 -18.35 13.38
N GLU A 457 6.65 -18.67 14.27
CA GLU A 457 6.00 -19.97 14.30
C GLU A 457 5.35 -20.38 12.96
N TYR A 458 5.05 -19.42 12.11
CA TYR A 458 4.47 -19.65 10.78
C TYR A 458 5.51 -19.89 9.69
N THR A 459 6.82 -19.84 10.01
CA THR A 459 7.89 -20.11 9.03
C THR A 459 7.88 -21.56 8.54
N ASN A 460 7.42 -22.49 9.39
CA ASN A 460 7.44 -23.92 9.09
C ASN A 460 6.14 -24.43 8.43
N ILE A 461 5.26 -23.53 7.97
CA ILE A 461 4.10 -23.96 7.18
C ILE A 461 4.62 -24.47 5.84
N GLU A 462 4.26 -25.71 5.52
CA GLU A 462 4.54 -26.31 4.22
C GLU A 462 3.50 -25.84 3.20
N TRP A 463 3.93 -24.94 2.32
CA TRP A 463 3.14 -24.44 1.20
C TRP A 463 3.19 -25.42 0.03
N GLU A 464 2.15 -25.38 -0.81
CA GLU A 464 2.16 -26.04 -2.11
C GLU A 464 2.70 -25.10 -3.19
N TYR A 465 3.35 -25.67 -4.21
CA TYR A 465 3.93 -24.93 -5.33
C TYR A 465 3.33 -25.47 -6.64
N ASN A 466 2.01 -25.28 -6.78
CA ASN A 466 1.25 -25.72 -7.94
C ASN A 466 1.13 -24.57 -8.94
N ASP A 467 1.94 -24.60 -9.99
CA ASP A 467 1.97 -23.57 -11.03
C ASP A 467 0.63 -23.42 -11.75
N ALA A 468 -0.09 -24.52 -11.99
CA ALA A 468 -1.40 -24.45 -12.63
C ALA A 468 -2.41 -23.71 -11.77
N HIS A 469 -2.43 -23.92 -10.46
CA HIS A 469 -3.27 -23.18 -9.53
C HIS A 469 -2.86 -21.70 -9.45
N PHE A 470 -1.55 -21.41 -9.45
CA PHE A 470 -1.07 -20.02 -9.45
C PHE A 470 -1.47 -19.30 -10.73
N GLN A 471 -1.29 -19.95 -11.89
CA GLN A 471 -1.71 -19.40 -13.18
C GLN A 471 -3.23 -19.18 -13.25
N ALA A 472 -4.03 -20.14 -12.76
CA ALA A 472 -5.48 -19.97 -12.69
C ALA A 472 -5.87 -18.77 -11.82
N TRP A 473 -5.21 -18.57 -10.69
CA TRP A 473 -5.44 -17.42 -9.81
C TRP A 473 -5.05 -16.10 -10.47
N THR A 474 -3.85 -16.00 -11.05
CA THR A 474 -3.37 -14.77 -11.69
C THR A 474 -4.22 -14.36 -12.89
N GLN A 475 -4.76 -15.34 -13.64
CA GLN A 475 -5.60 -15.09 -14.81
C GLN A 475 -7.09 -14.89 -14.49
N GLY A 476 -7.52 -15.08 -13.23
CA GLY A 476 -8.93 -15.05 -12.86
C GLY A 476 -9.71 -16.18 -13.52
N LYS A 477 -9.22 -17.42 -13.35
CA LYS A 477 -9.78 -18.67 -13.90
C LYS A 477 -9.83 -19.79 -12.87
N THR A 478 -10.08 -19.46 -11.61
CA THR A 478 -10.12 -20.43 -10.50
C THR A 478 -11.43 -21.19 -10.40
N GLY A 479 -12.48 -20.76 -11.09
CA GLY A 479 -13.85 -21.27 -10.94
C GLY A 479 -14.57 -20.73 -9.70
N TYR A 480 -13.99 -19.71 -9.04
CA TYR A 480 -14.60 -18.97 -7.94
C TYR A 480 -14.92 -17.54 -8.41
N PRO A 481 -16.18 -17.25 -8.82
CA PRO A 481 -16.50 -16.02 -9.56
C PRO A 481 -16.01 -14.72 -8.93
N ILE A 482 -16.16 -14.54 -7.62
CA ILE A 482 -15.72 -13.31 -6.94
C ILE A 482 -14.19 -13.17 -6.92
N VAL A 483 -13.44 -14.28 -6.85
CA VAL A 483 -11.97 -14.29 -6.93
C VAL A 483 -11.53 -13.94 -8.34
N ASP A 484 -12.14 -14.58 -9.33
CA ASP A 484 -11.81 -14.40 -10.74
C ASP A 484 -12.11 -12.99 -11.22
N ALA A 485 -13.30 -12.46 -10.88
CA ALA A 485 -13.66 -11.07 -11.15
C ALA A 485 -12.69 -10.08 -10.52
N ALA A 486 -12.26 -10.32 -9.28
CA ALA A 486 -11.30 -9.46 -8.57
C ALA A 486 -9.93 -9.45 -9.24
N MET A 487 -9.42 -10.62 -9.67
CA MET A 487 -8.13 -10.71 -10.34
C MET A 487 -8.15 -10.06 -11.73
N ARG A 488 -9.23 -10.23 -12.50
CA ARG A 488 -9.40 -9.54 -13.79
C ARG A 488 -9.52 -8.03 -13.62
N CYS A 489 -10.22 -7.56 -12.59
CA CYS A 489 -10.27 -6.15 -12.24
C CYS A 489 -8.87 -5.59 -11.95
N LEU A 490 -8.04 -6.28 -11.14
CA LEU A 490 -6.67 -5.89 -10.87
C LEU A 490 -5.85 -5.79 -12.15
N ASN A 491 -5.86 -6.83 -12.96
CA ASN A 491 -5.07 -6.89 -14.20
C ASN A 491 -5.44 -5.79 -15.21
N HIS A 492 -6.71 -5.40 -15.25
CA HIS A 492 -7.20 -4.39 -16.18
C HIS A 492 -7.01 -2.95 -15.67
N THR A 493 -7.23 -2.71 -14.38
CA THR A 493 -7.30 -1.35 -13.82
C THR A 493 -6.07 -0.95 -13.00
N GLY A 494 -5.19 -1.91 -12.68
CA GLY A 494 -4.11 -1.72 -11.72
C GLY A 494 -4.61 -1.55 -10.27
N TYR A 495 -5.90 -1.82 -10.00
CA TYR A 495 -6.50 -1.58 -8.69
C TYR A 495 -7.45 -2.71 -8.29
N MET A 496 -7.50 -2.99 -7.00
CA MET A 496 -8.47 -3.91 -6.43
C MET A 496 -9.06 -3.33 -5.15
N HIS A 497 -10.37 -3.41 -5.00
CA HIS A 497 -11.09 -2.99 -3.80
C HIS A 497 -10.61 -3.78 -2.56
N ASN A 498 -10.44 -3.13 -1.38
CA ASN A 498 -9.87 -3.75 -0.19
C ASN A 498 -10.54 -5.08 0.21
N ARG A 499 -11.88 -5.15 0.17
CA ARG A 499 -12.60 -6.40 0.49
C ARG A 499 -12.18 -7.56 -0.42
N LEU A 500 -11.97 -7.27 -1.68
CA LEU A 500 -11.54 -8.26 -2.68
C LEU A 500 -10.09 -8.69 -2.46
N ARG A 501 -9.20 -7.76 -2.07
CA ARG A 501 -7.81 -8.11 -1.69
C ARG A 501 -7.79 -9.13 -0.56
N MET A 502 -8.64 -8.96 0.45
CA MET A 502 -8.74 -9.93 1.55
C MET A 502 -9.27 -11.29 1.09
N ILE A 503 -10.25 -11.32 0.19
CA ILE A 503 -10.84 -12.56 -0.33
C ILE A 503 -9.82 -13.30 -1.19
N THR A 504 -9.20 -12.62 -2.16
CA THR A 504 -8.23 -13.23 -3.09
C THR A 504 -6.95 -13.68 -2.40
N ALA A 505 -6.45 -12.91 -1.41
CA ALA A 505 -5.29 -13.31 -0.64
C ALA A 505 -5.57 -14.49 0.29
N SER A 506 -6.73 -14.50 0.95
CA SER A 506 -7.17 -15.66 1.75
C SER A 506 -7.38 -16.90 0.87
N PHE A 507 -7.88 -16.73 -0.34
CA PHE A 507 -8.06 -17.84 -1.28
C PHE A 507 -6.73 -18.45 -1.70
N LEU A 508 -5.76 -17.63 -2.14
CA LEU A 508 -4.44 -18.11 -2.51
C LEU A 508 -3.76 -18.85 -1.35
N ALA A 509 -3.68 -18.23 -0.17
CA ALA A 509 -2.92 -18.79 0.94
C ALA A 509 -3.61 -19.96 1.66
N LYS A 510 -4.96 -20.05 1.62
CA LYS A 510 -5.72 -21.01 2.40
C LYS A 510 -6.48 -22.04 1.58
N HIS A 511 -7.01 -21.68 0.39
CA HIS A 511 -7.66 -22.65 -0.49
C HIS A 511 -6.65 -23.33 -1.40
N LEU A 512 -5.81 -22.55 -2.07
CA LEU A 512 -4.76 -23.12 -2.92
C LEU A 512 -3.54 -23.58 -2.12
N LEU A 513 -3.41 -23.14 -0.85
CA LEU A 513 -2.28 -23.39 0.03
C LEU A 513 -0.93 -22.99 -0.61
N LEU A 514 -0.98 -22.02 -1.53
CA LEU A 514 0.21 -21.44 -2.15
C LEU A 514 0.89 -20.45 -1.20
N ASP A 515 2.20 -20.33 -1.34
CA ASP A 515 2.98 -19.38 -0.55
C ASP A 515 2.45 -17.95 -0.73
N TRP A 516 2.06 -17.33 0.37
CA TRP A 516 1.48 -15.99 0.39
C TRP A 516 2.40 -14.92 -0.24
N ARG A 517 3.72 -15.15 -0.22
CA ARG A 517 4.73 -14.27 -0.80
C ARG A 517 4.61 -14.17 -2.31
N LEU A 518 4.19 -15.23 -3.00
CA LEU A 518 3.88 -15.21 -4.44
C LEU A 518 2.76 -14.21 -4.75
N GLY A 519 1.71 -14.24 -3.96
CA GLY A 519 0.59 -13.32 -4.11
C GLY A 519 0.96 -11.87 -3.75
N GLU A 520 1.76 -11.67 -2.68
CA GLU A 520 2.29 -10.37 -2.30
C GLU A 520 3.08 -9.74 -3.43
N GLN A 521 3.97 -10.50 -4.07
CA GLN A 521 4.77 -10.05 -5.21
C GLN A 521 3.89 -9.78 -6.44
N TYR A 522 2.93 -10.66 -6.72
CA TYR A 522 2.00 -10.42 -7.82
C TYR A 522 1.23 -9.11 -7.64
N PHE A 523 0.76 -8.83 -6.43
CA PHE A 523 0.05 -7.59 -6.15
C PHE A 523 0.94 -6.37 -6.32
N ILE A 524 2.14 -6.34 -5.74
CA ILE A 524 3.01 -5.17 -5.82
C ILE A 524 3.46 -4.89 -7.26
N THR A 525 3.57 -5.93 -8.12
CA THR A 525 3.93 -5.80 -9.54
C THR A 525 2.74 -5.41 -10.44
N HIS A 526 1.50 -5.37 -9.94
CA HIS A 526 0.30 -5.02 -10.70
C HIS A 526 -0.45 -3.82 -10.14
N LEU A 527 -0.32 -3.52 -8.84
CA LEU A 527 -1.06 -2.43 -8.19
C LEU A 527 -0.48 -1.06 -8.53
N ILE A 528 -1.32 -0.15 -9.01
CA ILE A 528 -1.00 1.26 -9.19
C ILE A 528 -0.83 1.99 -7.84
N ASP A 529 -1.54 1.53 -6.81
CA ASP A 529 -1.40 2.01 -5.44
C ASP A 529 -0.44 1.15 -4.60
N GLY A 530 0.47 0.44 -5.26
CA GLY A 530 1.45 -0.43 -4.62
C GLY A 530 2.27 0.31 -3.56
N ASP A 531 2.08 -0.07 -2.30
CA ASP A 531 2.79 0.40 -1.12
C ASP A 531 3.24 -0.82 -0.32
N PHE A 532 4.55 -0.96 -0.12
CA PHE A 532 5.10 -2.18 0.48
C PHE A 532 4.50 -2.46 1.86
N ALA A 533 4.49 -1.46 2.75
CA ALA A 533 4.02 -1.65 4.13
C ALA A 533 2.57 -2.14 4.20
N SER A 534 1.68 -1.52 3.42
CA SER A 534 0.25 -1.89 3.37
C SER A 534 0.03 -3.21 2.65
N ASN A 535 0.79 -3.50 1.58
CA ASN A 535 0.68 -4.76 0.84
C ASN A 535 1.14 -5.94 1.69
N ASN A 536 2.33 -5.86 2.29
CA ASN A 536 2.87 -6.89 3.19
C ASN A 536 1.95 -7.12 4.40
N GLY A 537 1.51 -6.01 5.05
CA GLY A 537 0.59 -6.09 6.18
C GLY A 537 -0.74 -6.75 5.83
N GLY A 538 -1.33 -6.40 4.69
CA GLY A 538 -2.59 -6.97 4.20
C GLY A 538 -2.48 -8.47 3.83
N TRP A 539 -1.37 -8.86 3.20
CA TRP A 539 -1.09 -10.26 2.90
C TRP A 539 -0.85 -11.08 4.18
N GLY A 540 -0.02 -10.58 5.09
CA GLY A 540 0.22 -11.22 6.38
C GLY A 540 -1.05 -11.33 7.24
N PHE A 541 -1.95 -10.33 7.19
CA PHE A 541 -3.26 -10.38 7.83
C PHE A 541 -4.12 -11.52 7.26
N SER A 542 -4.22 -11.63 5.94
CA SER A 542 -5.07 -12.62 5.27
C SER A 542 -4.52 -14.04 5.36
N ALA A 543 -3.19 -14.20 5.24
CA ALA A 543 -2.49 -15.47 5.38
C ALA A 543 -2.30 -15.90 6.84
N SER A 544 -2.63 -15.06 7.80
CA SER A 544 -2.43 -15.30 9.25
C SER A 544 -0.97 -15.28 9.72
N THR A 545 -0.05 -14.83 8.90
CA THR A 545 1.41 -14.81 9.16
C THR A 545 1.93 -13.45 9.61
N GLY A 546 1.09 -12.42 9.54
CA GLY A 546 1.46 -11.02 9.77
C GLY A 546 1.23 -10.50 11.19
N VAL A 547 1.32 -9.18 11.33
CA VAL A 547 0.96 -8.45 12.54
C VAL A 547 -0.57 -8.38 12.68
N ASP A 548 -1.08 -8.52 13.89
CA ASP A 548 -2.54 -8.48 14.20
C ASP A 548 -3.41 -9.28 13.21
N PRO A 549 -3.03 -10.55 12.88
CA PRO A 549 -3.61 -11.25 11.75
C PRO A 549 -4.97 -11.88 12.08
N GLN A 550 -5.70 -12.25 11.03
CA GLN A 550 -6.82 -13.17 11.18
C GLN A 550 -6.33 -14.49 11.82
N PRO A 551 -7.07 -15.07 12.77
CA PRO A 551 -6.76 -16.40 13.28
C PRO A 551 -6.68 -17.41 12.11
N TYR A 552 -5.70 -18.32 12.15
CA TYR A 552 -5.47 -19.26 11.05
C TYR A 552 -6.69 -20.12 10.71
N PHE A 553 -7.49 -20.48 11.71
CA PHE A 553 -8.73 -21.28 11.55
C PHE A 553 -9.88 -20.49 10.92
N ARG A 554 -9.77 -19.15 10.79
CA ARG A 554 -10.75 -18.32 10.09
C ARG A 554 -10.44 -18.31 8.60
N ILE A 555 -11.05 -19.22 7.86
CA ILE A 555 -10.93 -19.36 6.42
C ILE A 555 -12.20 -18.79 5.79
N PHE A 556 -12.05 -17.80 4.90
CA PHE A 556 -13.20 -17.26 4.17
C PHE A 556 -13.77 -18.33 3.24
N ASN A 557 -15.09 -18.48 3.20
CA ASN A 557 -15.75 -19.18 2.12
C ASN A 557 -16.00 -18.16 1.01
N PRO A 558 -15.35 -18.26 -0.17
CA PRO A 558 -15.49 -17.25 -1.22
C PRO A 558 -16.91 -17.08 -1.72
N TRP A 559 -17.71 -18.14 -1.77
CA TRP A 559 -19.11 -18.10 -2.18
C TRP A 559 -19.95 -17.27 -1.21
N THR A 560 -19.86 -17.54 0.10
CA THR A 560 -20.55 -16.76 1.13
C THR A 560 -20.07 -15.29 1.19
N GLN A 561 -18.77 -15.04 0.92
CA GLN A 561 -18.27 -13.67 0.79
C GLN A 561 -18.87 -12.98 -0.44
N SER A 562 -19.00 -13.70 -1.54
CA SER A 562 -19.61 -13.23 -2.78
C SER A 562 -21.08 -12.85 -2.57
N GLU A 563 -21.88 -13.76 -2.04
CA GLU A 563 -23.30 -13.53 -1.70
C GLU A 563 -23.49 -12.31 -0.79
N ARG A 564 -22.57 -12.13 0.17
CA ARG A 564 -22.66 -11.03 1.14
C ARG A 564 -22.28 -9.67 0.58
N PHE A 565 -21.28 -9.60 -0.31
CA PHE A 565 -20.67 -8.34 -0.72
C PHE A 565 -20.94 -7.97 -2.19
N ASP A 566 -21.52 -8.86 -2.96
CA ASP A 566 -21.97 -8.66 -4.34
C ASP A 566 -23.31 -9.40 -4.58
N GLU A 567 -24.29 -9.17 -3.71
CA GLU A 567 -25.55 -9.94 -3.62
C GLU A 567 -26.24 -10.18 -4.97
N GLN A 568 -26.21 -9.17 -5.84
CA GLN A 568 -26.82 -9.24 -7.18
C GLN A 568 -25.84 -9.70 -8.27
N GLY A 569 -24.58 -9.98 -7.91
CA GLY A 569 -23.52 -10.37 -8.83
C GLY A 569 -23.13 -9.27 -9.83
N GLU A 570 -23.35 -8.00 -9.48
CA GLU A 570 -23.05 -6.87 -10.37
C GLU A 570 -21.56 -6.74 -10.66
N PHE A 571 -20.72 -6.89 -9.64
CA PHE A 571 -19.29 -6.90 -9.82
C PHE A 571 -18.80 -8.11 -10.62
N ILE A 572 -19.37 -9.29 -10.34
CA ILE A 572 -19.06 -10.52 -11.09
C ILE A 572 -19.44 -10.35 -12.56
N LYS A 573 -20.64 -9.90 -12.88
CA LYS A 573 -21.10 -9.69 -14.28
C LYS A 573 -20.24 -8.69 -15.04
N LEU A 574 -19.75 -7.66 -14.35
CA LEU A 574 -18.89 -6.64 -14.96
C LEU A 574 -17.55 -7.23 -15.43
N TRP A 575 -16.96 -8.14 -14.65
CA TRP A 575 -15.62 -8.67 -14.91
C TRP A 575 -15.58 -10.07 -15.50
N LEU A 576 -16.71 -10.78 -15.46
CA LEU A 576 -16.89 -12.11 -16.03
C LEU A 576 -18.07 -12.11 -17.03
N PRO A 577 -17.88 -11.58 -18.24
CA PRO A 577 -18.95 -11.52 -19.24
C PRO A 577 -19.51 -12.89 -19.59
N GLU A 578 -18.74 -13.97 -19.44
CA GLU A 578 -19.19 -15.34 -19.59
C GLU A 578 -20.27 -15.76 -18.58
N LEU A 579 -20.39 -15.06 -17.44
CA LEU A 579 -21.44 -15.30 -16.44
C LEU A 579 -22.56 -14.25 -16.45
N ALA A 580 -22.55 -13.30 -17.38
CA ALA A 580 -23.51 -12.19 -17.41
C ALA A 580 -24.97 -12.65 -17.52
N GLU A 581 -25.24 -13.80 -18.18
CA GLU A 581 -26.56 -14.39 -18.36
C GLU A 581 -27.03 -15.27 -17.18
N VAL A 582 -26.15 -15.48 -16.17
CA VAL A 582 -26.51 -16.24 -14.97
C VAL A 582 -27.29 -15.32 -14.01
N GLU A 583 -28.48 -15.76 -13.64
CA GLU A 583 -29.42 -14.99 -12.82
C GLU A 583 -29.36 -15.39 -11.33
N GLY A 584 -29.63 -14.42 -10.46
CA GLY A 584 -29.80 -14.61 -9.03
C GLY A 584 -28.55 -15.16 -8.31
N ALA A 585 -28.76 -15.86 -7.21
CA ALA A 585 -27.68 -16.40 -6.37
C ALA A 585 -26.81 -17.47 -7.07
N ALA A 586 -27.28 -18.05 -8.17
CA ALA A 586 -26.55 -19.06 -8.94
C ALA A 586 -25.21 -18.49 -9.51
N ILE A 587 -25.10 -17.17 -9.70
CA ILE A 587 -23.89 -16.52 -10.22
C ILE A 587 -22.69 -16.69 -9.28
N HIS A 588 -22.92 -16.85 -7.99
CA HIS A 588 -21.84 -16.99 -7.01
C HIS A 588 -21.15 -18.35 -7.06
N ASN A 589 -21.89 -19.41 -7.49
CA ASN A 589 -21.35 -20.76 -7.69
C ASN A 589 -22.19 -21.50 -8.75
N PRO A 590 -21.98 -21.19 -10.04
CA PRO A 590 -22.85 -21.67 -11.11
C PRO A 590 -22.85 -23.20 -11.25
N TYR A 591 -21.74 -23.87 -11.01
CA TYR A 591 -21.64 -25.32 -11.11
C TYR A 591 -22.37 -26.05 -9.98
N ALA A 592 -22.26 -25.56 -8.73
CA ALA A 592 -23.01 -26.14 -7.62
C ALA A 592 -24.51 -25.85 -7.69
N ALA A 593 -24.91 -24.72 -8.27
CA ALA A 593 -26.32 -24.41 -8.55
C ALA A 593 -26.95 -25.36 -9.59
N GLY A 594 -26.11 -25.91 -10.48
CA GLY A 594 -26.53 -26.86 -11.51
C GLY A 594 -27.47 -26.25 -12.56
N GLY A 595 -28.22 -27.12 -13.27
CA GLY A 595 -29.25 -26.70 -14.21
C GLY A 595 -28.78 -25.69 -15.27
N LYS A 596 -29.59 -24.64 -15.51
CA LYS A 596 -29.30 -23.59 -16.50
C LYS A 596 -27.99 -22.83 -16.21
N ALA A 597 -27.69 -22.57 -14.94
CA ALA A 597 -26.49 -21.81 -14.57
C ALA A 597 -25.21 -22.56 -14.94
N ALA A 598 -25.13 -23.85 -14.63
CA ALA A 598 -23.98 -24.69 -14.99
C ALA A 598 -23.85 -24.85 -16.51
N GLN A 599 -25.00 -24.97 -17.24
CA GLN A 599 -25.01 -25.04 -18.71
C GLN A 599 -24.45 -23.76 -19.34
N ILE A 600 -24.88 -22.57 -18.85
CA ILE A 600 -24.37 -21.27 -19.31
C ILE A 600 -22.84 -21.18 -19.03
N ALA A 601 -22.41 -21.44 -17.80
CA ALA A 601 -21.01 -21.39 -17.44
C ALA A 601 -20.13 -22.26 -18.34
N LYS A 602 -20.55 -23.52 -18.55
CA LYS A 602 -19.86 -24.48 -19.42
C LYS A 602 -19.86 -24.05 -20.88
N ALA A 603 -21.01 -23.63 -21.41
CA ALA A 603 -21.13 -23.20 -22.80
C ALA A 603 -20.33 -21.95 -23.13
N LYS A 604 -20.15 -21.04 -22.17
CA LYS A 604 -19.34 -19.82 -22.28
C LYS A 604 -17.89 -20.01 -21.89
N GLY A 605 -17.48 -21.22 -21.52
CA GLY A 605 -16.07 -21.55 -21.18
C GLY A 605 -15.60 -21.07 -19.82
N TYR A 606 -16.51 -20.76 -18.88
CA TYR A 606 -16.12 -20.48 -17.50
C TYR A 606 -15.65 -21.77 -16.81
N PRO A 607 -14.49 -21.79 -16.12
CA PRO A 607 -13.93 -23.02 -15.57
C PRO A 607 -14.70 -23.53 -14.34
N GLU A 608 -14.60 -24.84 -14.12
CA GLU A 608 -15.00 -25.45 -12.84
C GLU A 608 -14.04 -25.04 -11.72
N PRO A 609 -14.45 -25.10 -10.44
CA PRO A 609 -13.59 -24.81 -9.30
C PRO A 609 -12.33 -25.68 -9.29
N VAL A 610 -11.14 -25.07 -9.27
CA VAL A 610 -9.84 -25.77 -9.26
C VAL A 610 -9.60 -26.56 -7.98
N VAL A 611 -10.35 -26.29 -6.91
CA VAL A 611 -10.28 -26.99 -5.62
C VAL A 611 -11.65 -26.95 -4.95
N GLU A 612 -12.03 -28.03 -4.27
CA GLU A 612 -13.27 -28.11 -3.50
C GLU A 612 -13.06 -27.42 -2.13
N HIS A 613 -14.02 -26.57 -1.71
CA HIS A 613 -13.91 -25.73 -0.51
C HIS A 613 -13.69 -26.51 0.79
N LYS A 614 -14.44 -27.61 1.00
CA LYS A 614 -14.35 -28.40 2.23
C LYS A 614 -12.99 -29.09 2.35
N PHE A 615 -12.55 -29.72 1.27
CA PHE A 615 -11.22 -30.34 1.18
C PHE A 615 -10.12 -29.30 1.44
N ALA A 616 -10.14 -28.18 0.72
CA ALA A 616 -9.16 -27.11 0.87
C ALA A 616 -9.09 -26.57 2.31
N ARG A 617 -10.25 -26.40 2.96
CA ARG A 617 -10.34 -25.94 4.35
C ARG A 617 -9.70 -26.95 5.32
N GLU A 618 -10.02 -28.21 5.19
CA GLU A 618 -9.49 -29.27 6.06
C GLU A 618 -7.97 -29.42 5.89
N ARG A 619 -7.48 -29.44 4.64
CA ARG A 619 -6.04 -29.45 4.30
C ARG A 619 -5.32 -28.25 4.90
N CYS A 620 -5.84 -27.04 4.74
CA CYS A 620 -5.25 -25.84 5.28
C CYS A 620 -5.13 -25.90 6.81
N LEU A 621 -6.18 -26.31 7.52
CA LEU A 621 -6.15 -26.42 8.98
C LEU A 621 -5.08 -27.44 9.45
N ALA A 622 -4.97 -28.57 8.78
CA ALA A 622 -3.96 -29.58 9.09
C ALA A 622 -2.53 -29.05 8.89
N ARG A 623 -2.24 -28.40 7.74
CA ARG A 623 -0.92 -27.83 7.42
C ARG A 623 -0.51 -26.72 8.41
N TYR A 624 -1.42 -25.79 8.72
CA TYR A 624 -1.14 -24.72 9.69
C TYR A 624 -0.88 -25.29 11.09
N LYS A 625 -1.69 -26.25 11.54
CA LYS A 625 -1.50 -26.91 12.84
C LYS A 625 -0.14 -27.63 12.91
N ALA A 626 0.24 -28.35 11.86
CA ALA A 626 1.52 -29.05 11.78
C ALA A 626 2.71 -28.07 11.77
N GLY A 627 2.64 -27.00 10.98
CA GLY A 627 3.69 -25.99 10.90
C GLY A 627 3.92 -25.25 12.21
N ILE A 628 2.85 -24.84 12.90
CA ILE A 628 2.94 -24.16 14.20
C ILE A 628 3.46 -25.14 15.28
N GLY A 629 3.03 -26.39 15.28
CA GLY A 629 3.44 -27.38 16.26
C GLY A 629 4.92 -27.77 16.23
N ARG A 630 5.61 -27.60 15.10
CA ARG A 630 7.05 -27.87 14.95
C ARG A 630 7.96 -26.88 15.69
N ASN A 631 7.44 -25.72 16.10
CA ASN A 631 8.20 -24.70 16.84
C ASN A 631 8.10 -24.87 18.38
N THR A 632 7.36 -25.86 18.87
CA THR A 632 7.20 -26.14 20.29
C THR A 632 8.06 -27.31 20.79
N ALA A 633 8.93 -27.83 19.95
CA ALA A 633 9.95 -28.82 20.24
C ALA A 633 11.35 -28.20 20.01
#